data_68a57b33a547319fe75fee15eb892c74
#
_entry.id   68a57b33a547319fe75fee15eb892c74
#
_cell.length_a   1.000
_cell.length_b   1.000
_cell.length_c   1.000
_cell.angle_alpha   90.00
_cell.angle_beta   90.00
_cell.angle_gamma   90.00
#
_symmetry.space_group_name_H-M   'P 1'
#
loop_
_entity.id
_entity.type
_entity.pdbx_description
1 polymer ?
#
loop_
_entity_poly.entity_id
_entity_poly.type
_entity_poly.pdbx_seq_one_letter_code
_entity_poly.pdbx_strand_id
1 'polypeptide(L)'
;IAMFKETTSSDNTMEAVTQMRKIVGKQCFISGMSGVVTDIKNLVMQEIPIYVTIAAVLSLIVLFATMESFAVAFLFLLSIGMAILYNLGTNIFLSDVSYLTMALTAILQLGVTMDYSIFLLHSYESNKIRFEGDKERAMAHAISNTFKSITGSSVTTVAGFAALCFMTFALGANLGIVMAKGVIIGVICCVTVLPSLILICDKLIEKTRHRSLMPDLTNASHFITKHYKTTIVVFLILLFPAIYGNDHTEIYYNIDKSLPQSLPSNVANKKLSDEFGMSNIHMVMIKNGMSQKELSNMQKEIDKVDGVEWCLGMNSVIGSSIPSDMIPSSMKEMLQSDEYEMQFICSNYKSATEKVNKQINEINNIVKKYSPGSMVIGEAPLMNDLETVTNVDLRNVNIASIAAIFVIILIVFKSISLPVILVAVIEFAICVNMAVPYYTGLSLPFVASIVIGTIQLGATVDYAILMTSRYQKERINGKKKMEAIRIAHETSMQSIITSGLSFFAATIGIAIYSNIDMISAICTLLARGAVISTVAVIFILPAMFMIFDKLICKTTLKMGHLE
;
A
#
# COMPACT_ATOMS: atom_id res chain seq x y z
N ILE A 1 8.14 -35.78 0.78
CA ILE A 1 8.31 -34.47 1.46
C ILE A 1 9.79 -34.12 1.37
N ALA A 2 10.09 -32.87 0.93
CA ALA A 2 11.44 -32.32 0.95
C ALA A 2 11.50 -31.27 2.07
N MET A 3 12.47 -31.42 2.97
CA MET A 3 12.69 -30.49 4.09
C MET A 3 13.95 -29.68 3.81
N PHE A 4 13.85 -28.36 3.99
CA PHE A 4 14.97 -27.45 3.83
C PHE A 4 15.50 -27.02 5.19
N LYS A 5 16.81 -26.79 5.30
CA LYS A 5 17.44 -26.29 6.54
C LYS A 5 17.22 -24.80 6.76
N GLU A 6 16.99 -24.07 5.67
CA GLU A 6 16.77 -22.62 5.69
C GLU A 6 15.30 -22.26 5.49
N THR A 7 14.96 -21.01 5.74
CA THR A 7 13.58 -20.52 5.60
C THR A 7 13.07 -20.58 4.16
N THR A 8 11.75 -20.56 3.98
CA THR A 8 11.09 -20.61 2.66
C THR A 8 11.49 -19.47 1.72
N SER A 9 11.91 -18.33 2.26
CA SER A 9 12.30 -17.11 1.54
C SER A 9 13.82 -16.96 1.35
N SER A 10 14.63 -17.92 1.83
CA SER A 10 16.08 -17.90 1.63
C SER A 10 16.43 -18.12 0.16
N ASP A 11 17.44 -17.42 -0.34
CA ASP A 11 17.91 -17.57 -1.72
C ASP A 11 18.35 -19.01 -2.01
N ASN A 12 19.01 -19.68 -1.06
CA ASN A 12 19.41 -21.08 -1.18
C ASN A 12 18.22 -22.03 -1.31
N THR A 13 17.15 -21.81 -0.54
CA THR A 13 15.92 -22.61 -0.64
C THR A 13 15.23 -22.41 -1.98
N MET A 14 15.14 -21.16 -2.46
CA MET A 14 14.51 -20.85 -3.75
C MET A 14 15.33 -21.40 -4.94
N GLU A 15 16.66 -21.35 -4.83
CA GLU A 15 17.53 -21.97 -5.83
C GLU A 15 17.38 -23.49 -5.83
N ALA A 16 17.33 -24.13 -4.64
CA ALA A 16 17.10 -25.56 -4.51
C ALA A 16 15.76 -25.99 -5.14
N VAL A 17 14.66 -25.25 -4.89
CA VAL A 17 13.36 -25.49 -5.54
C VAL A 17 13.48 -25.40 -7.06
N THR A 18 14.21 -24.40 -7.56
CA THR A 18 14.43 -24.20 -9.00
C THR A 18 15.24 -25.36 -9.60
N GLN A 19 16.28 -25.84 -8.91
CA GLN A 19 17.08 -26.99 -9.32
C GLN A 19 16.24 -28.30 -9.30
N MET A 20 15.46 -28.51 -8.24
CA MET A 20 14.55 -29.65 -8.16
C MET A 20 13.58 -29.69 -9.36
N ARG A 21 12.98 -28.55 -9.72
CA ARG A 21 12.09 -28.45 -10.89
C ARG A 21 12.80 -28.80 -12.20
N LYS A 22 14.09 -28.44 -12.36
CA LYS A 22 14.89 -28.82 -13.53
C LYS A 22 15.14 -30.33 -13.59
N ILE A 23 15.43 -30.96 -12.44
CA ILE A 23 15.71 -32.38 -12.34
C ILE A 23 14.46 -33.22 -12.62
N VAL A 24 13.33 -32.91 -11.99
CA VAL A 24 12.08 -33.67 -12.09
C VAL A 24 11.34 -33.45 -13.42
N GLY A 25 11.67 -32.36 -14.13
CA GLY A 25 11.06 -32.00 -15.40
C GLY A 25 9.55 -31.75 -15.32
N LYS A 26 8.83 -32.10 -16.40
CA LYS A 26 7.37 -31.86 -16.50
C LYS A 26 6.50 -32.99 -15.91
N GLN A 27 7.09 -34.07 -15.44
CA GLN A 27 6.37 -35.24 -14.93
C GLN A 27 6.02 -35.17 -13.44
N CYS A 28 6.74 -34.32 -12.69
CA CYS A 28 6.49 -34.12 -11.25
C CYS A 28 6.09 -32.70 -10.96
N PHE A 29 5.25 -32.55 -9.96
CA PHE A 29 4.74 -31.26 -9.49
C PHE A 29 5.27 -30.98 -8.10
N ILE A 30 5.89 -29.81 -7.91
CA ILE A 30 6.41 -29.36 -6.62
C ILE A 30 5.43 -28.37 -6.03
N SER A 31 4.80 -28.77 -4.93
CA SER A 31 3.84 -28.00 -4.14
C SER A 31 4.48 -27.48 -2.85
N GLY A 32 3.84 -26.57 -2.16
CA GLY A 32 4.20 -26.06 -0.86
C GLY A 32 4.70 -24.60 -0.89
N MET A 33 4.78 -23.99 0.29
CA MET A 33 5.06 -22.57 0.45
C MET A 33 6.38 -22.13 -0.19
N SER A 34 7.44 -22.95 -0.12
CA SER A 34 8.72 -22.64 -0.78
C SER A 34 8.59 -22.52 -2.31
N GLY A 35 7.72 -23.34 -2.92
CA GLY A 35 7.39 -23.25 -4.35
C GLY A 35 6.64 -21.98 -4.70
N VAL A 36 5.66 -21.60 -3.87
CA VAL A 36 4.87 -20.38 -4.02
C VAL A 36 5.75 -19.13 -3.91
N VAL A 37 6.61 -19.04 -2.89
CA VAL A 37 7.52 -17.89 -2.69
C VAL A 37 8.51 -17.78 -3.85
N THR A 38 9.03 -18.91 -4.36
CA THR A 38 9.92 -18.92 -5.53
C THR A 38 9.22 -18.38 -6.78
N ASP A 39 7.96 -18.77 -7.01
CA ASP A 39 7.17 -18.31 -8.15
C ASP A 39 6.84 -16.82 -8.04
N ILE A 40 6.50 -16.32 -6.84
CA ILE A 40 6.28 -14.89 -6.58
C ILE A 40 7.54 -14.09 -6.94
N LYS A 41 8.70 -14.49 -6.40
CA LYS A 41 9.98 -13.81 -6.68
C LYS A 41 10.23 -13.71 -8.18
N ASN A 42 10.14 -14.83 -8.88
CA ASN A 42 10.43 -14.90 -10.31
C ASN A 42 9.48 -14.01 -11.12
N LEU A 43 8.18 -14.07 -10.80
CA LEU A 43 7.16 -13.28 -11.50
C LEU A 43 7.36 -11.78 -11.25
N VAL A 44 7.54 -11.36 -9.99
CA VAL A 44 7.79 -9.96 -9.64
C VAL A 44 9.03 -9.41 -10.34
N MET A 45 10.14 -10.16 -10.33
CA MET A 45 11.38 -9.72 -10.95
C MET A 45 11.26 -9.58 -12.48
N GLN A 46 10.41 -10.37 -13.13
CA GLN A 46 10.10 -10.23 -14.56
C GLN A 46 9.20 -9.04 -14.86
N GLU A 47 8.26 -8.74 -13.97
CA GLU A 47 7.26 -7.68 -14.19
C GLU A 47 7.73 -6.27 -13.80
N ILE A 48 8.65 -6.11 -12.84
CA ILE A 48 9.14 -4.79 -12.37
C ILE A 48 9.58 -3.87 -13.51
N PRO A 49 10.43 -4.29 -14.48
CA PRO A 49 10.87 -3.40 -15.57
C PRO A 49 9.69 -2.92 -16.44
N ILE A 50 8.70 -3.79 -16.62
CA ILE A 50 7.50 -3.49 -17.39
C ILE A 50 6.61 -2.50 -16.64
N TYR A 51 6.43 -2.68 -15.33
CA TYR A 51 5.69 -1.74 -14.47
C TYR A 51 6.27 -0.33 -14.55
N VAL A 52 7.59 -0.20 -14.38
CA VAL A 52 8.27 1.09 -14.43
C VAL A 52 8.10 1.73 -15.81
N THR A 53 8.20 0.95 -16.87
CA THR A 53 8.03 1.43 -18.23
C THR A 53 6.60 1.92 -18.49
N ILE A 54 5.58 1.14 -18.10
CA ILE A 54 4.17 1.51 -18.24
C ILE A 54 3.88 2.78 -17.44
N ALA A 55 4.30 2.83 -16.18
CA ALA A 55 4.10 4.00 -15.33
C ALA A 55 4.76 5.27 -15.93
N ALA A 56 6.00 5.15 -16.41
CA ALA A 56 6.71 6.26 -17.02
C ALA A 56 6.03 6.76 -18.30
N VAL A 57 5.62 5.85 -19.19
CA VAL A 57 4.95 6.19 -20.45
C VAL A 57 3.60 6.86 -20.20
N LEU A 58 2.76 6.29 -19.32
CA LEU A 58 1.45 6.88 -19.02
C LEU A 58 1.58 8.22 -18.31
N SER A 59 2.51 8.36 -17.37
CA SER A 59 2.81 9.64 -16.73
C SER A 59 3.32 10.67 -17.72
N LEU A 60 4.16 10.27 -18.68
CA LEU A 60 4.65 11.14 -19.75
C LEU A 60 3.50 11.66 -20.62
N ILE A 61 2.54 10.81 -20.99
CA ILE A 61 1.35 11.19 -21.76
C ILE A 61 0.53 12.24 -21.00
N VAL A 62 0.29 12.03 -19.70
CA VAL A 62 -0.45 13.00 -18.88
C VAL A 62 0.31 14.31 -18.76
N LEU A 63 1.62 14.27 -18.54
CA LEU A 63 2.44 15.48 -18.47
C LEU A 63 2.47 16.25 -19.80
N PHE A 64 2.53 15.55 -20.94
CA PHE A 64 2.43 16.21 -22.27
C PHE A 64 1.09 16.91 -22.47
N ALA A 65 0.02 16.35 -21.93
CA ALA A 65 -1.29 16.96 -22.01
C ALA A 65 -1.45 18.17 -21.08
N THR A 66 -0.82 18.16 -19.92
CA THR A 66 -1.07 19.13 -18.85
C THR A 66 -0.02 20.24 -18.76
N MET A 67 1.23 19.96 -19.14
CA MET A 67 2.33 20.95 -19.13
C MET A 67 2.39 21.74 -20.44
N GLU A 68 3.07 22.87 -20.43
CA GLU A 68 3.25 23.74 -21.62
C GLU A 68 4.51 23.42 -22.43
N SER A 69 5.28 22.38 -22.07
CA SER A 69 6.51 22.00 -22.79
C SER A 69 6.78 20.51 -22.68
N PHE A 70 7.07 19.88 -23.82
CA PHE A 70 7.47 18.46 -23.86
C PHE A 70 8.78 18.20 -23.11
N ALA A 71 9.75 19.12 -23.18
CA ALA A 71 11.03 18.98 -22.49
C ALA A 71 10.84 18.88 -20.96
N VAL A 72 9.93 19.65 -20.38
CA VAL A 72 9.65 19.65 -18.94
C VAL A 72 9.21 18.28 -18.46
N ALA A 73 8.34 17.60 -19.20
CA ALA A 73 7.86 16.27 -18.84
C ALA A 73 9.02 15.23 -18.77
N PHE A 74 9.95 15.29 -19.73
CA PHE A 74 11.15 14.44 -19.69
C PHE A 74 12.07 14.78 -18.51
N LEU A 75 12.27 16.08 -18.22
CA LEU A 75 13.10 16.50 -17.09
C LEU A 75 12.52 16.06 -15.74
N PHE A 76 11.20 16.08 -15.60
CA PHE A 76 10.52 15.56 -14.42
C PHE A 76 10.78 14.07 -14.25
N LEU A 77 10.53 13.27 -15.29
CA LEU A 77 10.77 11.83 -15.24
C LEU A 77 12.25 11.50 -15.01
N LEU A 78 13.17 12.27 -15.58
CA LEU A 78 14.60 12.09 -15.35
C LEU A 78 14.97 12.34 -13.88
N SER A 79 14.51 13.45 -13.31
CA SER A 79 14.76 13.79 -11.90
C SER A 79 14.16 12.77 -10.94
N ILE A 80 12.92 12.32 -11.19
CA ILE A 80 12.24 11.31 -10.38
C ILE A 80 12.90 9.95 -10.57
N GLY A 81 13.29 9.59 -11.79
CA GLY A 81 14.02 8.37 -12.08
C GLY A 81 15.34 8.29 -11.31
N MET A 82 16.08 9.39 -11.23
CA MET A 82 17.29 9.46 -10.39
C MET A 82 16.94 9.26 -8.91
N ALA A 83 15.87 9.88 -8.41
CA ALA A 83 15.44 9.70 -7.03
C ALA A 83 15.04 8.25 -6.74
N ILE A 84 14.36 7.56 -7.66
CA ILE A 84 14.02 6.12 -7.54
C ILE A 84 15.29 5.28 -7.49
N LEU A 85 16.26 5.53 -8.39
CA LEU A 85 17.53 4.80 -8.39
C LEU A 85 18.31 4.98 -7.09
N TYR A 86 18.37 6.20 -6.55
CA TYR A 86 19.00 6.44 -5.24
C TYR A 86 18.26 5.75 -4.11
N ASN A 87 16.92 5.75 -4.15
CA ASN A 87 16.13 5.06 -3.14
C ASN A 87 16.35 3.55 -3.17
N LEU A 88 16.27 2.93 -4.34
CA LEU A 88 16.50 1.48 -4.49
C LEU A 88 17.96 1.11 -4.19
N GLY A 89 18.93 1.91 -4.65
CA GLY A 89 20.35 1.66 -4.38
C GLY A 89 20.71 1.72 -2.89
N THR A 90 20.10 2.64 -2.15
CA THR A 90 20.31 2.76 -0.69
C THR A 90 19.59 1.68 0.12
N ASN A 91 18.80 0.79 -0.50
CA ASN A 91 18.25 -0.38 0.19
C ASN A 91 19.33 -1.38 0.64
N ILE A 92 20.54 -1.30 0.11
CA ILE A 92 21.69 -2.11 0.57
C ILE A 92 21.99 -1.89 2.07
N PHE A 93 21.59 -0.76 2.65
CA PHE A 93 21.73 -0.49 4.09
C PHE A 93 20.58 -1.07 4.93
N LEU A 94 19.56 -1.65 4.30
CA LEU A 94 18.47 -2.34 4.96
C LEU A 94 18.73 -3.85 4.87
N SER A 95 18.50 -4.59 5.94
CA SER A 95 18.82 -6.02 6.00
C SER A 95 18.05 -6.83 4.96
N ASP A 96 16.74 -6.64 4.91
CA ASP A 96 15.83 -7.40 4.04
C ASP A 96 14.72 -6.50 3.49
N VAL A 97 14.55 -6.47 2.18
CA VAL A 97 13.48 -5.74 1.51
C VAL A 97 12.65 -6.72 0.68
N SER A 98 11.35 -6.77 0.93
CA SER A 98 10.43 -7.62 0.18
C SER A 98 10.39 -7.26 -1.30
N TYR A 99 10.28 -8.27 -2.18
CA TYR A 99 10.11 -8.07 -3.63
C TYR A 99 8.88 -7.22 -3.95
N LEU A 100 7.79 -7.39 -3.20
CA LEU A 100 6.59 -6.57 -3.32
C LEU A 100 6.87 -5.10 -2.96
N THR A 101 7.64 -4.85 -1.90
CA THR A 101 8.08 -3.50 -1.52
C THR A 101 8.91 -2.86 -2.63
N MET A 102 9.84 -3.60 -3.24
CA MET A 102 10.67 -3.08 -4.34
C MET A 102 9.81 -2.67 -5.54
N ALA A 103 8.87 -3.53 -5.95
CA ALA A 103 7.96 -3.25 -7.05
C ALA A 103 7.08 -2.02 -6.79
N LEU A 104 6.41 -2.00 -5.65
CA LEU A 104 5.50 -0.92 -5.28
C LEU A 104 6.24 0.41 -5.07
N THR A 105 7.45 0.38 -4.50
CA THR A 105 8.22 1.60 -4.23
C THR A 105 8.53 2.38 -5.50
N ALA A 106 8.99 1.71 -6.56
CA ALA A 106 9.32 2.38 -7.82
C ALA A 106 8.11 3.10 -8.43
N ILE A 107 6.95 2.45 -8.37
CA ILE A 107 5.69 2.95 -8.91
C ILE A 107 5.16 4.13 -8.07
N LEU A 108 5.05 3.90 -6.75
CA LEU A 108 4.47 4.87 -5.84
C LEU A 108 5.33 6.11 -5.69
N GLN A 109 6.64 5.96 -5.67
CA GLN A 109 7.55 7.10 -5.61
C GLN A 109 7.39 8.00 -6.83
N LEU A 110 7.24 7.42 -8.04
CA LEU A 110 6.98 8.20 -9.25
C LEU A 110 5.69 9.02 -9.10
N GLY A 111 4.60 8.41 -8.65
CA GLY A 111 3.32 9.09 -8.48
C GLY A 111 3.34 10.18 -7.40
N VAL A 112 3.88 9.87 -6.23
CA VAL A 112 3.85 10.76 -5.05
C VAL A 112 4.83 11.94 -5.16
N THR A 113 6.00 11.76 -5.81
CA THR A 113 7.01 12.84 -5.86
C THR A 113 6.84 13.79 -7.04
N MET A 114 5.97 13.47 -7.99
CA MET A 114 5.71 14.31 -9.16
C MET A 114 5.11 15.67 -8.79
N ASP A 115 4.30 15.72 -7.77
CA ASP A 115 3.60 16.92 -7.30
C ASP A 115 4.57 18.04 -6.89
N TYR A 116 5.67 17.69 -6.24
CA TYR A 116 6.71 18.64 -5.84
C TYR A 116 7.35 19.31 -7.05
N SER A 117 7.57 18.55 -8.12
CA SER A 117 8.13 19.04 -9.39
C SER A 117 7.19 20.03 -10.07
N ILE A 118 5.89 19.73 -10.08
CA ILE A 118 4.84 20.59 -10.64
C ILE A 118 4.77 21.91 -9.87
N PHE A 119 4.79 21.87 -8.55
CA PHE A 119 4.75 23.09 -7.71
C PHE A 119 5.97 23.99 -7.92
N LEU A 120 7.16 23.40 -8.03
CA LEU A 120 8.38 24.14 -8.29
C LEU A 120 8.35 24.82 -9.67
N LEU A 121 7.92 24.09 -10.70
CA LEU A 121 7.85 24.63 -12.07
C LEU A 121 6.88 25.81 -12.16
N HIS A 122 5.65 25.68 -11.64
CA HIS A 122 4.68 26.78 -11.66
C HIS A 122 5.19 28.02 -10.92
N SER A 123 5.91 27.82 -9.80
CA SER A 123 6.55 28.91 -9.08
C SER A 123 7.67 29.55 -9.90
N TYR A 124 8.48 28.74 -10.61
CA TYR A 124 9.55 29.22 -11.50
C TYR A 124 8.99 30.05 -12.65
N GLU A 125 7.98 29.56 -13.36
CA GLU A 125 7.35 30.27 -14.48
C GLU A 125 6.75 31.61 -14.02
N SER A 126 6.05 31.64 -12.90
CA SER A 126 5.50 32.86 -12.32
C SER A 126 6.58 33.89 -11.95
N ASN A 127 7.70 33.42 -11.38
CA ASN A 127 8.82 34.28 -11.03
C ASN A 127 9.63 34.71 -12.26
N LYS A 128 9.73 33.88 -13.31
CA LYS A 128 10.41 34.23 -14.57
C LYS A 128 9.73 35.43 -15.23
N ILE A 129 8.40 35.48 -15.22
CA ILE A 129 7.63 36.66 -15.70
C ILE A 129 7.92 37.86 -14.79
N ARG A 130 7.90 37.70 -13.46
CA ARG A 130 8.12 38.78 -12.50
C ARG A 130 9.51 39.40 -12.57
N PHE A 131 10.53 38.61 -12.89
CA PHE A 131 11.94 39.05 -12.98
C PHE A 131 12.41 39.26 -14.43
N GLU A 132 11.49 39.55 -15.36
CA GLU A 132 11.78 39.93 -16.75
C GLU A 132 12.71 38.95 -17.47
N GLY A 133 12.64 37.65 -17.12
CA GLY A 133 13.41 36.59 -17.77
C GLY A 133 14.73 36.22 -17.09
N ASP A 134 15.09 36.86 -15.98
CA ASP A 134 16.25 36.43 -15.18
C ASP A 134 15.99 35.03 -14.55
N LYS A 135 16.59 34.01 -15.15
CA LYS A 135 16.34 32.59 -14.84
C LYS A 135 16.87 32.20 -13.48
N GLU A 136 18.08 32.63 -13.14
CA GLU A 136 18.75 32.26 -11.90
C GLU A 136 18.02 32.86 -10.71
N ARG A 137 17.70 34.14 -10.81
CA ARG A 137 16.93 34.86 -9.79
C ARG A 137 15.50 34.30 -9.66
N ALA A 138 14.84 34.01 -10.78
CA ALA A 138 13.53 33.38 -10.80
C ALA A 138 13.53 32.01 -10.12
N MET A 139 14.55 31.17 -10.39
CA MET A 139 14.68 29.86 -9.78
C MET A 139 15.00 29.94 -8.28
N ALA A 140 15.89 30.83 -7.87
CA ALA A 140 16.20 31.04 -6.44
C ALA A 140 14.95 31.45 -5.65
N HIS A 141 14.14 32.36 -6.19
CA HIS A 141 12.87 32.74 -5.59
C HIS A 141 11.81 31.63 -5.67
N ALA A 142 11.78 30.84 -6.74
CA ALA A 142 10.88 29.70 -6.86
C ALA A 142 11.15 28.67 -5.76
N ILE A 143 12.41 28.28 -5.58
CA ILE A 143 12.81 27.36 -4.50
C ILE A 143 12.42 27.92 -3.14
N SER A 144 12.77 29.19 -2.85
CA SER A 144 12.46 29.83 -1.57
C SER A 144 10.95 29.88 -1.29
N ASN A 145 10.14 30.22 -2.30
CA ASN A 145 8.68 30.33 -2.15
C ASN A 145 7.99 28.98 -1.99
N THR A 146 8.50 27.94 -2.66
CA THR A 146 7.89 26.58 -2.63
C THR A 146 8.45 25.71 -1.52
N PHE A 147 9.65 25.98 -1.03
CA PHE A 147 10.32 25.16 -0.02
C PHE A 147 9.45 24.88 1.21
N LYS A 148 8.79 25.91 1.73
CA LYS A 148 7.91 25.74 2.89
C LYS A 148 6.70 24.85 2.58
N SER A 149 6.11 25.00 1.40
CA SER A 149 4.95 24.19 0.99
C SER A 149 5.37 22.74 0.69
N ILE A 150 6.47 22.55 -0.05
CA ILE A 150 7.01 21.23 -0.37
C ILE A 150 7.42 20.49 0.92
N THR A 151 8.12 21.17 1.85
CA THR A 151 8.51 20.56 3.11
C THR A 151 7.28 20.23 3.98
N GLY A 152 6.29 21.10 4.05
CA GLY A 152 5.06 20.85 4.80
C GLY A 152 4.30 19.63 4.27
N SER A 153 4.16 19.54 2.96
CA SER A 153 3.53 18.42 2.25
C SER A 153 4.36 17.14 2.39
N SER A 154 5.66 17.18 2.12
CA SER A 154 6.50 15.98 2.23
C SER A 154 6.57 15.40 3.65
N VAL A 155 6.52 16.23 4.68
CA VAL A 155 6.49 15.77 6.09
C VAL A 155 5.19 15.00 6.37
N THR A 156 4.03 15.45 5.84
CA THR A 156 2.77 14.69 5.98
C THR A 156 2.82 13.37 5.26
N THR A 157 3.40 13.33 4.05
CA THR A 157 3.56 12.11 3.26
C THR A 157 4.53 11.13 3.94
N VAL A 158 5.67 11.61 4.43
CA VAL A 158 6.63 10.80 5.21
C VAL A 158 5.99 10.25 6.48
N ALA A 159 5.19 11.06 7.18
CA ALA A 159 4.49 10.61 8.38
C ALA A 159 3.43 9.54 8.08
N GLY A 160 2.70 9.67 6.97
CA GLY A 160 1.77 8.64 6.51
C GLY A 160 2.48 7.31 6.26
N PHE A 161 3.61 7.32 5.55
CA PHE A 161 4.40 6.11 5.34
C PHE A 161 5.06 5.60 6.63
N ALA A 162 5.57 6.48 7.49
CA ALA A 162 6.17 6.11 8.77
C ALA A 162 5.15 5.46 9.72
N ALA A 163 3.86 5.77 9.59
CA ALA A 163 2.81 5.10 10.35
C ALA A 163 2.75 3.59 10.08
N LEU A 164 3.13 3.13 8.87
CA LEU A 164 3.24 1.70 8.56
C LEU A 164 4.32 0.99 9.39
N CYS A 165 5.29 1.71 9.95
CA CYS A 165 6.32 1.12 10.82
C CYS A 165 5.76 0.67 12.18
N PHE A 166 4.54 1.08 12.54
CA PHE A 166 3.86 0.58 13.75
C PHE A 166 3.18 -0.77 13.53
N MET A 167 3.27 -1.35 12.32
CA MET A 167 2.77 -2.69 12.06
C MET A 167 3.66 -3.77 12.68
N THR A 168 3.01 -4.79 13.19
CA THR A 168 3.66 -6.05 13.57
C THR A 168 4.08 -6.84 12.32
N PHE A 169 3.31 -6.71 11.23
CA PHE A 169 3.60 -7.38 9.96
C PHE A 169 4.75 -6.71 9.22
N ALA A 170 5.86 -7.44 9.07
CA ALA A 170 7.13 -6.90 8.56
C ALA A 170 7.05 -6.25 7.17
N LEU A 171 6.18 -6.73 6.29
CA LEU A 171 6.00 -6.16 4.94
C LEU A 171 5.53 -4.70 5.01
N GLY A 172 4.63 -4.37 5.95
CA GLY A 172 4.15 -3.00 6.12
C GLY A 172 5.25 -2.08 6.62
N ALA A 173 6.02 -2.50 7.62
CA ALA A 173 7.15 -1.75 8.14
C ALA A 173 8.22 -1.51 7.06
N ASN A 174 8.56 -2.54 6.27
CA ASN A 174 9.50 -2.42 5.16
C ASN A 174 9.02 -1.42 4.10
N LEU A 175 7.75 -1.52 3.70
CA LEU A 175 7.16 -0.58 2.74
C LEU A 175 7.18 0.85 3.30
N GLY A 176 6.83 1.02 4.58
CA GLY A 176 6.83 2.31 5.27
C GLY A 176 8.21 2.98 5.26
N ILE A 177 9.26 2.26 5.65
CA ILE A 177 10.63 2.77 5.69
C ILE A 177 11.13 3.13 4.29
N VAL A 178 10.98 2.24 3.32
CA VAL A 178 11.48 2.44 1.96
C VAL A 178 10.75 3.60 1.26
N MET A 179 9.43 3.72 1.47
CA MET A 179 8.64 4.81 0.91
C MET A 179 8.93 6.14 1.59
N ALA A 180 9.01 6.21 2.92
CA ALA A 180 9.38 7.42 3.65
C ALA A 180 10.76 7.95 3.21
N LYS A 181 11.76 7.06 3.11
CA LYS A 181 13.08 7.36 2.57
C LYS A 181 12.99 7.85 1.12
N GLY A 182 12.18 7.20 0.29
CA GLY A 182 11.96 7.57 -1.11
C GLY A 182 11.39 8.97 -1.29
N VAL A 183 10.44 9.38 -0.45
CA VAL A 183 9.89 10.74 -0.45
C VAL A 183 10.95 11.76 -0.06
N ILE A 184 11.75 11.50 0.98
CA ILE A 184 12.83 12.40 1.40
C ILE A 184 13.85 12.59 0.27
N ILE A 185 14.30 11.50 -0.37
CA ILE A 185 15.21 11.57 -1.52
C ILE A 185 14.55 12.30 -2.70
N GLY A 186 13.26 12.07 -2.96
CA GLY A 186 12.50 12.76 -3.99
C GLY A 186 12.46 14.28 -3.79
N VAL A 187 12.24 14.73 -2.56
CA VAL A 187 12.28 16.16 -2.21
C VAL A 187 13.68 16.75 -2.41
N ILE A 188 14.71 16.04 -1.97
CA ILE A 188 16.11 16.48 -2.19
C ILE A 188 16.40 16.63 -3.69
N CYS A 189 16.02 15.65 -4.50
CA CYS A 189 16.17 15.73 -5.96
C CYS A 189 15.34 16.87 -6.57
N CYS A 190 14.13 17.10 -6.07
CA CYS A 190 13.27 18.19 -6.53
C CYS A 190 13.86 19.58 -6.27
N VAL A 191 14.55 19.79 -5.15
CA VAL A 191 15.12 21.12 -4.82
C VAL A 191 16.58 21.30 -5.27
N THR A 192 17.25 20.24 -5.73
CA THR A 192 18.66 20.26 -6.17
C THR A 192 18.81 19.89 -7.65
N VAL A 193 18.43 18.68 -8.02
CA VAL A 193 18.61 18.12 -9.37
C VAL A 193 17.69 18.79 -10.37
N LEU A 194 16.39 18.87 -10.06
CA LEU A 194 15.40 19.42 -10.99
C LEU A 194 15.63 20.89 -11.34
N PRO A 195 15.93 21.82 -10.41
CA PRO A 195 16.28 23.20 -10.72
C PRO A 195 17.47 23.31 -11.67
N SER A 196 18.51 22.51 -11.41
CA SER A 196 19.71 22.48 -12.26
C SER A 196 19.38 22.02 -13.69
N LEU A 197 18.57 20.96 -13.82
CA LEU A 197 18.12 20.46 -15.12
C LEU A 197 17.27 21.50 -15.87
N ILE A 198 16.35 22.18 -15.19
CA ILE A 198 15.51 23.24 -15.79
C ILE A 198 16.39 24.40 -16.29
N LEU A 199 17.35 24.89 -15.48
CA LEU A 199 18.23 26.00 -15.86
C LEU A 199 19.13 25.64 -17.05
N ILE A 200 19.71 24.45 -17.08
CA ILE A 200 20.55 23.97 -18.20
C ILE A 200 19.72 23.82 -19.47
N CYS A 201 18.52 23.25 -19.37
CA CYS A 201 17.64 22.95 -20.50
C CYS A 201 16.65 24.05 -20.84
N ASP A 202 16.75 25.25 -20.26
CA ASP A 202 15.77 26.32 -20.43
C ASP A 202 15.53 26.69 -21.93
N LYS A 203 16.59 26.74 -22.76
CA LYS A 203 16.45 26.92 -24.20
C LYS A 203 15.67 25.80 -24.89
N LEU A 204 15.81 24.56 -24.41
CA LEU A 204 15.06 23.41 -24.93
C LEU A 204 13.59 23.49 -24.51
N ILE A 205 13.33 23.91 -23.27
CA ILE A 205 11.99 24.13 -22.75
C ILE A 205 11.25 25.15 -23.58
N GLU A 206 11.89 26.30 -23.88
CA GLU A 206 11.29 27.33 -24.73
C GLU A 206 11.03 26.84 -26.19
N LYS A 207 11.97 26.07 -26.76
CA LYS A 207 11.84 25.53 -28.12
C LYS A 207 10.73 24.49 -28.25
N THR A 208 10.44 23.74 -27.17
CA THR A 208 9.42 22.68 -27.16
C THR A 208 8.10 23.13 -26.53
N ARG A 209 7.93 24.44 -26.36
CA ARG A 209 6.71 25.00 -25.77
C ARG A 209 5.52 24.78 -26.70
N HIS A 210 4.41 24.35 -26.11
CA HIS A 210 3.13 24.16 -26.78
C HIS A 210 1.99 24.62 -25.87
N ARG A 211 0.81 24.73 -26.43
CA ARG A 211 -0.38 25.07 -25.63
C ARG A 211 -0.81 23.85 -24.81
N SER A 212 -0.95 24.03 -23.49
CA SER A 212 -1.55 23.01 -22.62
C SER A 212 -2.95 22.63 -23.09
N LEU A 213 -3.29 21.33 -23.03
CA LEU A 213 -4.64 20.84 -23.30
C LEU A 213 -5.60 21.07 -22.11
N MET A 214 -5.08 21.57 -20.98
CA MET A 214 -5.92 21.89 -19.83
C MET A 214 -6.91 23.01 -20.20
N PRO A 215 -8.22 22.79 -19.99
CA PRO A 215 -9.22 23.83 -20.21
C PRO A 215 -9.10 24.94 -19.16
N ASP A 216 -9.63 26.11 -19.50
CA ASP A 216 -9.82 27.17 -18.50
C ASP A 216 -10.89 26.75 -17.48
N LEU A 217 -10.47 26.61 -16.23
CA LEU A 217 -11.29 26.10 -15.14
C LEU A 217 -12.00 27.20 -14.34
N THR A 218 -11.87 28.45 -14.73
CA THR A 218 -12.44 29.62 -14.03
C THR A 218 -13.96 29.50 -13.89
N ASN A 219 -14.65 29.13 -14.96
CA ASN A 219 -16.11 28.96 -14.94
C ASN A 219 -16.53 27.78 -14.06
N ALA A 220 -15.80 26.66 -14.10
CA ALA A 220 -16.05 25.51 -13.25
C ALA A 220 -15.84 25.86 -11.77
N SER A 221 -14.77 26.59 -11.44
CA SER A 221 -14.50 27.08 -10.09
C SER A 221 -15.63 27.96 -9.58
N HIS A 222 -16.13 28.89 -10.39
CA HIS A 222 -17.25 29.75 -10.02
C HIS A 222 -18.54 28.95 -9.77
N PHE A 223 -18.83 27.97 -10.62
CA PHE A 223 -19.98 27.09 -10.44
C PHE A 223 -19.90 26.29 -9.13
N ILE A 224 -18.75 25.66 -8.86
CA ILE A 224 -18.53 24.82 -7.67
C ILE A 224 -18.68 25.65 -6.40
N THR A 225 -17.99 26.79 -6.34
CA THR A 225 -18.01 27.66 -5.14
C THR A 225 -19.39 28.28 -4.90
N LYS A 226 -20.18 28.55 -5.94
CA LYS A 226 -21.56 29.04 -5.85
C LYS A 226 -22.51 27.98 -5.26
N HIS A 227 -22.34 26.71 -5.65
CA HIS A 227 -23.25 25.62 -5.25
C HIS A 227 -22.77 24.84 -4.02
N TYR A 228 -21.97 25.44 -3.14
CA TYR A 228 -21.40 24.80 -1.97
C TYR A 228 -22.42 24.10 -1.06
N LYS A 229 -23.67 24.64 -0.95
CA LYS A 229 -24.73 24.02 -0.13
C LYS A 229 -25.16 22.66 -0.69
N THR A 230 -25.34 22.57 -2.01
CA THR A 230 -25.65 21.30 -2.69
C THR A 230 -24.54 20.29 -2.51
N THR A 231 -23.29 20.71 -2.63
CA THR A 231 -22.12 19.84 -2.42
C THR A 231 -22.09 19.24 -1.00
N ILE A 232 -22.41 20.04 0.03
CA ILE A 232 -22.46 19.52 1.41
C ILE A 232 -23.61 18.52 1.59
N VAL A 233 -24.77 18.76 1.00
CA VAL A 233 -25.88 17.80 1.06
C VAL A 233 -25.49 16.48 0.40
N VAL A 234 -24.86 16.52 -0.79
CA VAL A 234 -24.35 15.33 -1.47
C VAL A 234 -23.31 14.61 -0.63
N PHE A 235 -22.36 15.35 -0.03
CA PHE A 235 -21.36 14.79 0.89
C PHE A 235 -22.01 14.03 2.05
N LEU A 236 -23.01 14.62 2.72
CA LEU A 236 -23.69 13.99 3.85
C LEU A 236 -24.48 12.75 3.43
N ILE A 237 -25.11 12.77 2.24
CA ILE A 237 -25.84 11.61 1.70
C ILE A 237 -24.88 10.47 1.38
N LEU A 238 -23.70 10.77 0.80
CA LEU A 238 -22.70 9.76 0.43
C LEU A 238 -21.88 9.24 1.62
N LEU A 239 -21.84 9.98 2.72
CA LEU A 239 -21.06 9.60 3.90
C LEU A 239 -21.53 8.27 4.50
N PHE A 240 -22.86 8.08 4.64
CA PHE A 240 -23.41 6.87 5.23
C PHE A 240 -23.10 5.60 4.39
N PRO A 241 -23.42 5.54 3.09
CA PRO A 241 -23.08 4.37 2.28
C PRO A 241 -21.56 4.15 2.16
N ALA A 242 -20.73 5.22 2.20
CA ALA A 242 -19.28 5.08 2.18
C ALA A 242 -18.75 4.37 3.45
N ILE A 243 -19.22 4.78 4.63
CA ILE A 243 -18.83 4.13 5.90
C ILE A 243 -19.35 2.69 5.92
N TYR A 244 -20.63 2.48 5.58
CA TYR A 244 -21.24 1.16 5.59
C TYR A 244 -20.51 0.18 4.67
N GLY A 245 -20.22 0.59 3.41
CA GLY A 245 -19.51 -0.25 2.46
C GLY A 245 -18.06 -0.54 2.87
N ASN A 246 -17.36 0.45 3.46
CA ASN A 246 -16.01 0.26 3.98
C ASN A 246 -15.97 -0.81 5.08
N ASP A 247 -16.93 -0.77 6.01
CA ASP A 247 -16.97 -1.70 7.15
C ASP A 247 -17.37 -3.13 6.76
N HIS A 248 -18.03 -3.30 5.59
CA HIS A 248 -18.51 -4.59 5.10
C HIS A 248 -17.71 -5.11 3.90
N THR A 249 -16.59 -4.47 3.54
CA THR A 249 -15.72 -4.94 2.46
C THR A 249 -15.00 -6.23 2.88
N GLU A 250 -15.16 -7.28 2.09
CA GLU A 250 -14.51 -8.57 2.32
C GLU A 250 -13.00 -8.51 2.06
N ILE A 251 -12.23 -9.04 3.01
CA ILE A 251 -10.77 -9.12 2.94
C ILE A 251 -10.37 -10.60 2.90
N TYR A 252 -9.48 -10.96 1.97
CA TYR A 252 -8.92 -12.31 1.92
C TYR A 252 -7.44 -12.30 2.30
N TYR A 253 -7.00 -13.39 2.95
CA TYR A 253 -5.64 -13.54 3.51
C TYR A 253 -4.79 -14.55 2.74
N ASN A 254 -5.39 -15.30 1.82
CA ASN A 254 -4.74 -16.36 1.08
C ASN A 254 -3.78 -15.81 0.00
N ILE A 255 -2.47 -16.06 0.14
CA ILE A 255 -1.42 -15.54 -0.75
C ILE A 255 -1.45 -16.24 -2.13
N ASP A 256 -1.70 -17.54 -2.17
CA ASP A 256 -1.76 -18.32 -3.44
C ASP A 256 -2.98 -17.91 -4.29
N LYS A 257 -4.06 -17.43 -3.70
CA LYS A 257 -5.20 -16.84 -4.42
C LYS A 257 -4.81 -15.58 -5.20
N SER A 258 -3.80 -14.85 -4.72
CA SER A 258 -3.31 -13.63 -5.37
C SER A 258 -2.36 -13.89 -6.55
N LEU A 259 -2.10 -15.15 -6.89
CA LEU A 259 -1.20 -15.53 -7.96
C LEU A 259 -1.94 -16.16 -9.16
N PRO A 260 -1.41 -16.04 -10.39
CA PRO A 260 -1.96 -16.72 -11.56
C PRO A 260 -2.11 -18.21 -11.35
N GLN A 261 -3.27 -18.75 -11.71
CA GLN A 261 -3.55 -20.20 -11.60
C GLN A 261 -2.65 -21.07 -12.50
N SER A 262 -1.98 -20.46 -13.48
CA SER A 262 -1.05 -21.12 -14.40
C SER A 262 0.35 -21.35 -13.82
N LEU A 263 0.67 -20.77 -12.67
CA LEU A 263 1.98 -20.94 -12.03
C LEU A 263 2.19 -22.39 -11.57
N PRO A 264 3.44 -22.88 -11.66
CA PRO A 264 3.76 -24.28 -11.32
C PRO A 264 3.31 -24.67 -9.91
N SER A 265 3.46 -23.80 -8.92
CA SER A 265 3.01 -24.05 -7.55
C SER A 265 1.48 -24.18 -7.45
N ASN A 266 0.71 -23.29 -8.10
CA ASN A 266 -0.75 -23.35 -8.08
C ASN A 266 -1.29 -24.57 -8.83
N VAL A 267 -0.68 -24.94 -9.96
CA VAL A 267 -1.01 -26.18 -10.68
C VAL A 267 -0.74 -27.41 -9.80
N ALA A 268 0.40 -27.40 -9.07
CA ALA A 268 0.74 -28.49 -8.16
C ALA A 268 -0.23 -28.58 -6.97
N ASN A 269 -0.55 -27.45 -6.33
CA ASN A 269 -1.50 -27.37 -5.21
C ASN A 269 -2.90 -27.85 -5.64
N LYS A 270 -3.35 -27.43 -6.84
CA LYS A 270 -4.64 -27.87 -7.38
C LYS A 270 -4.69 -29.37 -7.62
N LYS A 271 -3.66 -29.94 -8.22
CA LYS A 271 -3.58 -31.39 -8.43
C LYS A 271 -3.55 -32.15 -7.10
N LEU A 272 -2.84 -31.65 -6.11
CA LEU A 272 -2.80 -32.25 -4.78
C LEU A 272 -4.18 -32.27 -4.13
N SER A 273 -4.93 -31.18 -4.26
CA SER A 273 -6.30 -31.09 -3.76
C SER A 273 -7.28 -31.96 -4.53
N ASP A 274 -7.25 -31.91 -5.88
CA ASP A 274 -8.25 -32.58 -6.72
C ASP A 274 -8.07 -34.10 -6.77
N GLU A 275 -6.81 -34.60 -6.81
CA GLU A 275 -6.50 -36.01 -6.97
C GLU A 275 -6.30 -36.76 -5.65
N PHE A 276 -5.85 -36.09 -4.61
CA PHE A 276 -5.50 -36.70 -3.31
C PHE A 276 -6.36 -36.20 -2.14
N GLY A 277 -7.30 -35.28 -2.36
CA GLY A 277 -8.10 -34.68 -1.28
C GLY A 277 -7.29 -33.84 -0.29
N MET A 278 -6.02 -33.57 -0.59
CA MET A 278 -5.10 -32.84 0.28
C MET A 278 -5.15 -31.33 -0.01
N SER A 279 -6.06 -30.62 0.64
CA SER A 279 -6.15 -29.17 0.48
C SER A 279 -5.15 -28.43 1.37
N ASN A 280 -4.94 -28.92 2.61
CA ASN A 280 -3.99 -28.34 3.56
C ASN A 280 -3.34 -29.43 4.42
N ILE A 281 -2.07 -29.22 4.75
CA ILE A 281 -1.36 -30.05 5.74
C ILE A 281 -0.97 -29.14 6.92
N HIS A 282 -1.55 -29.44 8.08
CA HIS A 282 -1.14 -28.84 9.33
C HIS A 282 -0.11 -29.73 10.01
N MET A 283 0.75 -29.16 10.79
CA MET A 283 1.71 -29.86 11.61
C MET A 283 1.44 -29.54 13.10
N VAL A 284 1.50 -30.54 13.95
CA VAL A 284 1.45 -30.36 15.38
C VAL A 284 2.83 -30.65 15.95
N MET A 285 3.43 -29.67 16.59
CA MET A 285 4.66 -29.82 17.36
C MET A 285 4.27 -30.14 18.81
N ILE A 286 4.52 -31.36 19.25
CA ILE A 286 4.16 -31.87 20.55
C ILE A 286 5.41 -31.89 21.42
N LYS A 287 5.35 -31.27 22.59
CA LYS A 287 6.47 -31.30 23.52
C LYS A 287 6.75 -32.72 24.01
N ASN A 288 8.00 -33.16 23.94
CA ASN A 288 8.42 -34.50 24.36
C ASN A 288 8.03 -34.78 25.83
N GLY A 289 7.72 -36.04 26.11
CA GLY A 289 7.35 -36.51 27.46
C GLY A 289 5.90 -36.98 27.62
N MET A 290 5.09 -36.92 26.54
CA MET A 290 3.77 -37.54 26.52
C MET A 290 3.90 -39.06 26.39
N SER A 291 3.01 -39.78 27.09
CA SER A 291 2.93 -41.22 26.96
C SER A 291 2.31 -41.61 25.59
N GLN A 292 2.69 -42.79 25.08
CA GLN A 292 2.15 -43.32 23.82
C GLN A 292 0.61 -43.44 23.82
N LYS A 293 0.03 -43.71 25.01
CA LYS A 293 -1.43 -43.77 25.20
C LYS A 293 -2.09 -42.40 25.06
N GLU A 294 -1.47 -41.37 25.60
CA GLU A 294 -1.98 -39.99 25.49
C GLU A 294 -1.88 -39.49 24.08
N LEU A 295 -0.75 -39.72 23.38
CA LEU A 295 -0.58 -39.43 21.97
C LEU A 295 -1.66 -40.09 21.12
N SER A 296 -1.92 -41.39 21.33
CA SER A 296 -2.97 -42.11 20.59
C SER A 296 -4.37 -41.57 20.88
N ASN A 297 -4.65 -41.18 22.15
CA ASN A 297 -5.94 -40.58 22.49
C ASN A 297 -6.12 -39.20 21.87
N MET A 298 -5.10 -38.36 21.87
CA MET A 298 -5.11 -37.06 21.22
C MET A 298 -5.35 -37.20 19.72
N GLN A 299 -4.65 -38.11 19.04
CA GLN A 299 -4.88 -38.40 17.63
C GLN A 299 -6.34 -38.78 17.33
N LYS A 300 -6.91 -39.69 18.11
CA LYS A 300 -8.31 -40.12 17.98
C LYS A 300 -9.31 -38.97 18.21
N GLU A 301 -9.00 -38.01 19.04
CA GLU A 301 -9.82 -36.81 19.22
C GLU A 301 -9.66 -35.90 17.99
N ILE A 302 -8.45 -35.71 17.48
CA ILE A 302 -8.17 -34.90 16.28
C ILE A 302 -8.83 -35.51 15.04
N ASP A 303 -8.78 -36.84 14.84
CA ASP A 303 -9.41 -37.54 13.71
C ASP A 303 -10.95 -37.35 13.68
N LYS A 304 -11.58 -36.95 14.79
CA LYS A 304 -13.03 -36.69 14.84
C LYS A 304 -13.41 -35.25 14.52
N VAL A 305 -12.43 -34.37 14.39
CA VAL A 305 -12.67 -32.96 14.06
C VAL A 305 -13.13 -32.86 12.61
N ASP A 306 -14.17 -32.07 12.39
CA ASP A 306 -14.79 -31.91 11.07
C ASP A 306 -13.79 -31.42 10.02
N GLY A 307 -13.72 -32.12 8.89
CA GLY A 307 -12.81 -31.82 7.79
C GLY A 307 -11.38 -32.33 7.95
N VAL A 308 -11.06 -33.09 9.00
CA VAL A 308 -9.80 -33.84 9.10
C VAL A 308 -9.94 -35.15 8.32
N GLU A 309 -9.09 -35.36 7.31
CA GLU A 309 -9.04 -36.60 6.53
C GLU A 309 -8.21 -37.68 7.25
N TRP A 310 -7.08 -37.29 7.79
CA TRP A 310 -6.21 -38.16 8.57
C TRP A 310 -5.23 -37.36 9.44
N CYS A 311 -4.81 -37.99 10.55
CA CYS A 311 -3.73 -37.52 11.41
C CYS A 311 -2.62 -38.58 11.44
N LEU A 312 -1.41 -38.22 11.04
CA LEU A 312 -0.25 -39.11 10.98
C LEU A 312 0.85 -38.65 11.92
N GLY A 313 1.20 -39.48 12.88
CA GLY A 313 2.38 -39.32 13.72
C GLY A 313 3.23 -40.59 13.68
N MET A 314 4.31 -40.60 14.46
CA MET A 314 5.20 -41.77 14.54
C MET A 314 4.42 -43.04 14.89
N ASN A 315 3.46 -42.94 15.82
CA ASN A 315 2.62 -44.03 16.27
C ASN A 315 1.66 -44.58 15.21
N SER A 316 1.19 -43.74 14.30
CA SER A 316 0.29 -44.15 13.21
C SER A 316 1.01 -44.97 12.16
N VAL A 317 2.29 -44.66 11.91
CA VAL A 317 3.11 -45.29 10.86
C VAL A 317 3.66 -46.63 11.33
N ILE A 318 4.00 -46.71 12.62
CA ILE A 318 4.75 -47.86 13.15
C ILE A 318 3.85 -48.80 13.99
N GLY A 319 2.71 -48.26 14.46
CA GLY A 319 1.82 -48.97 15.39
C GLY A 319 2.28 -48.81 16.86
N SER A 320 1.31 -48.67 17.78
CA SER A 320 1.55 -48.43 19.20
C SER A 320 2.26 -49.54 19.96
N SER A 321 2.53 -50.67 19.29
CA SER A 321 3.12 -51.88 19.88
C SER A 321 4.62 -52.05 19.63
N ILE A 322 5.23 -51.20 18.79
CA ILE A 322 6.67 -51.29 18.47
C ILE A 322 7.47 -50.41 19.43
N PRO A 323 8.46 -50.96 20.13
CA PRO A 323 9.33 -50.16 20.98
C PRO A 323 10.08 -49.08 20.18
N SER A 324 10.27 -47.90 20.78
CA SER A 324 10.95 -46.76 20.17
C SER A 324 12.37 -47.06 19.65
N ASP A 325 13.03 -48.07 20.23
CA ASP A 325 14.37 -48.49 19.88
C ASP A 325 14.46 -49.28 18.54
N MET A 326 13.31 -49.76 18.04
CA MET A 326 13.21 -50.49 16.75
C MET A 326 12.86 -49.57 15.57
N ILE A 327 12.67 -48.27 15.81
CA ILE A 327 12.36 -47.28 14.80
C ILE A 327 13.65 -46.91 14.04
N PRO A 328 13.67 -46.91 12.68
CA PRO A 328 14.82 -46.46 11.92
C PRO A 328 15.22 -45.05 12.34
N SER A 329 16.51 -44.81 12.57
CA SER A 329 17.05 -43.51 12.97
C SER A 329 16.65 -42.40 12.02
N SER A 330 16.60 -42.66 10.73
CA SER A 330 16.19 -41.72 9.69
C SER A 330 14.74 -41.22 9.82
N MET A 331 13.82 -42.09 10.29
CA MET A 331 12.43 -41.70 10.58
C MET A 331 12.33 -40.92 11.89
N LYS A 332 13.10 -41.34 12.88
CA LYS A 332 13.12 -40.68 14.18
C LYS A 332 13.68 -39.26 14.06
N GLU A 333 14.77 -39.07 13.35
CA GLU A 333 15.37 -37.76 13.07
C GLU A 333 14.43 -36.84 12.26
N MET A 334 13.53 -37.40 11.44
CA MET A 334 12.58 -36.62 10.65
C MET A 334 11.38 -36.13 11.45
N LEU A 335 10.91 -36.93 12.44
CA LEU A 335 9.66 -36.67 13.15
C LEU A 335 9.86 -36.29 14.61
N GLN A 336 11.07 -36.40 15.15
CA GLN A 336 11.37 -36.11 16.55
C GLN A 336 12.69 -35.35 16.67
N SER A 337 12.67 -34.26 17.43
CA SER A 337 13.84 -33.52 17.89
C SER A 337 14.05 -33.76 19.38
N ASP A 338 15.06 -33.10 19.97
CA ASP A 338 15.35 -33.18 21.41
C ASP A 338 14.18 -32.67 22.28
N GLU A 339 13.40 -31.72 21.77
CA GLU A 339 12.31 -31.07 22.52
C GLU A 339 10.91 -31.42 22.04
N TYR A 340 10.74 -31.75 20.76
CA TYR A 340 9.44 -31.91 20.14
C TYR A 340 9.32 -33.15 19.25
N GLU A 341 8.11 -33.72 19.22
CA GLU A 341 7.65 -34.70 18.25
C GLU A 341 6.67 -34.04 17.30
N MET A 342 6.72 -34.40 16.00
CA MET A 342 5.89 -33.80 14.96
C MET A 342 4.83 -34.79 14.47
N GLN A 343 3.60 -34.31 14.35
CA GLN A 343 2.49 -34.99 13.72
C GLN A 343 1.95 -34.16 12.55
N PHE A 344 1.45 -34.83 11.51
CA PHE A 344 0.83 -34.22 10.33
C PHE A 344 -0.68 -34.46 10.36
N ILE A 345 -1.44 -33.42 10.07
CA ILE A 345 -2.90 -33.46 9.96
C ILE A 345 -3.26 -33.00 8.54
N CYS A 346 -3.96 -33.85 7.79
CA CYS A 346 -4.50 -33.47 6.49
C CYS A 346 -5.92 -32.94 6.66
N SER A 347 -6.15 -31.75 6.11
CA SER A 347 -7.45 -31.10 6.07
C SER A 347 -7.97 -31.04 4.62
N ASN A 348 -9.25 -31.31 4.42
CA ASN A 348 -9.93 -31.11 3.16
C ASN A 348 -10.47 -29.69 2.97
N TYR A 349 -10.35 -28.84 4.01
CA TYR A 349 -10.73 -27.43 3.94
C TYR A 349 -9.61 -26.60 3.32
N LYS A 350 -10.00 -25.62 2.50
CA LYS A 350 -9.06 -24.66 1.89
C LYS A 350 -8.54 -23.66 2.91
N SER A 351 -7.29 -23.22 2.75
CA SER A 351 -6.66 -22.17 3.56
C SER A 351 -7.52 -20.89 3.60
N ALA A 352 -7.41 -20.15 4.69
CA ALA A 352 -8.08 -18.85 4.89
C ALA A 352 -9.60 -18.88 4.68
N THR A 353 -10.26 -19.92 5.18
CA THR A 353 -11.73 -20.01 5.25
C THR A 353 -12.17 -20.07 6.72
N GLU A 354 -13.38 -19.59 7.02
CA GLU A 354 -13.94 -19.73 8.39
C GLU A 354 -13.98 -21.18 8.87
N LYS A 355 -14.19 -22.13 7.97
CA LYS A 355 -14.23 -23.57 8.31
C LYS A 355 -12.87 -24.06 8.78
N VAL A 356 -11.79 -23.75 8.05
CA VAL A 356 -10.45 -24.15 8.46
C VAL A 356 -10.00 -23.41 9.73
N ASN A 357 -10.38 -22.15 9.90
CA ASN A 357 -10.07 -21.40 11.12
C ASN A 357 -10.75 -22.02 12.36
N LYS A 358 -12.02 -22.43 12.25
CA LYS A 358 -12.71 -23.17 13.31
C LYS A 358 -12.05 -24.51 13.60
N GLN A 359 -11.71 -25.28 12.55
CA GLN A 359 -11.00 -26.55 12.65
C GLN A 359 -9.66 -26.38 13.40
N ILE A 360 -8.83 -25.38 13.01
CA ILE A 360 -7.54 -25.09 13.63
C ILE A 360 -7.71 -24.74 15.12
N ASN A 361 -8.70 -23.93 15.45
CA ASN A 361 -8.97 -23.57 16.84
C ASN A 361 -9.42 -24.78 17.67
N GLU A 362 -10.22 -25.68 17.11
CA GLU A 362 -10.63 -26.94 17.76
C GLU A 362 -9.44 -27.88 17.96
N ILE A 363 -8.62 -28.08 16.91
CA ILE A 363 -7.39 -28.88 17.00
C ILE A 363 -6.44 -28.29 18.05
N ASN A 364 -6.24 -26.99 18.06
CA ASN A 364 -5.36 -26.31 19.01
C ASN A 364 -5.84 -26.48 20.46
N ASN A 365 -7.15 -26.44 20.70
CA ASN A 365 -7.75 -26.71 22.00
C ASN A 365 -7.52 -28.16 22.43
N ILE A 366 -7.67 -29.13 21.54
CA ILE A 366 -7.38 -30.53 21.80
C ILE A 366 -5.89 -30.71 22.14
N VAL A 367 -4.99 -30.16 21.32
CA VAL A 367 -3.54 -30.25 21.53
C VAL A 367 -3.13 -29.66 22.88
N LYS A 368 -3.63 -28.47 23.24
CA LYS A 368 -3.33 -27.81 24.51
C LYS A 368 -3.91 -28.52 25.74
N LYS A 369 -5.02 -29.23 25.58
CA LYS A 369 -5.61 -30.07 26.65
C LYS A 369 -4.65 -31.19 27.05
N TYR A 370 -3.96 -31.81 26.08
CA TYR A 370 -3.02 -32.91 26.33
C TYR A 370 -1.61 -32.40 26.66
N SER A 371 -1.15 -31.33 25.96
CA SER A 371 0.19 -30.75 26.15
C SER A 371 0.16 -29.23 25.98
N PRO A 372 0.14 -28.44 27.07
CA PRO A 372 0.06 -26.99 27.02
C PRO A 372 1.23 -26.30 26.29
N GLY A 373 2.39 -26.97 26.22
CA GLY A 373 3.58 -26.47 25.53
C GLY A 373 3.65 -26.82 24.04
N SER A 374 2.64 -27.50 23.52
CA SER A 374 2.55 -27.89 22.10
C SER A 374 1.82 -26.85 21.28
N MET A 375 2.06 -26.84 19.95
CA MET A 375 1.51 -25.83 19.03
C MET A 375 1.12 -26.46 17.70
N VAL A 376 0.09 -25.88 17.07
CA VAL A 376 -0.34 -26.22 15.71
C VAL A 376 0.30 -25.22 14.76
N ILE A 377 1.02 -25.72 13.76
CA ILE A 377 1.77 -24.92 12.78
C ILE A 377 1.41 -25.34 11.35
N GLY A 378 1.71 -24.52 10.38
CA GLY A 378 1.44 -24.77 8.98
C GLY A 378 0.85 -23.54 8.28
N GLU A 379 0.46 -23.71 7.02
CA GLU A 379 -0.04 -22.60 6.20
C GLU A 379 -1.34 -22.00 6.75
N ALA A 380 -2.34 -22.86 7.03
CA ALA A 380 -3.62 -22.35 7.47
C ALA A 380 -3.60 -21.79 8.93
N PRO A 381 -2.88 -22.39 9.91
CA PRO A 381 -2.62 -21.73 11.19
C PRO A 381 -1.94 -20.36 11.03
N LEU A 382 -0.92 -20.27 10.15
CA LEU A 382 -0.25 -18.99 9.86
C LEU A 382 -1.22 -17.95 9.30
N MET A 383 -2.13 -18.34 8.39
CA MET A 383 -3.14 -17.42 7.83
C MET A 383 -4.15 -16.96 8.90
N ASN A 384 -4.55 -17.82 9.81
CA ASN A 384 -5.43 -17.48 10.94
C ASN A 384 -4.76 -16.48 11.91
N ASP A 385 -3.49 -16.69 12.21
CA ASP A 385 -2.70 -15.75 13.02
C ASP A 385 -2.50 -14.41 12.28
N LEU A 386 -2.24 -14.46 10.97
CA LEU A 386 -2.09 -13.28 10.14
C LEU A 386 -3.38 -12.45 10.10
N GLU A 387 -4.55 -13.08 9.99
CA GLU A 387 -5.85 -12.40 10.08
C GLU A 387 -6.01 -11.65 11.40
N THR A 388 -5.69 -12.31 12.51
CA THR A 388 -5.79 -11.74 13.87
C THR A 388 -4.85 -10.54 14.04
N VAL A 389 -3.57 -10.69 13.64
CA VAL A 389 -2.55 -9.64 13.73
C VAL A 389 -2.89 -8.47 12.82
N THR A 390 -3.30 -8.75 11.58
CA THR A 390 -3.64 -7.73 10.58
C THR A 390 -4.79 -6.84 11.02
N ASN A 391 -5.84 -7.40 11.65
CA ASN A 391 -6.98 -6.62 12.15
C ASN A 391 -6.55 -5.63 13.26
N VAL A 392 -5.61 -6.03 14.11
CA VAL A 392 -5.03 -5.14 15.13
C VAL A 392 -4.14 -4.08 14.49
N ASP A 393 -3.29 -4.49 13.56
CA ASP A 393 -2.38 -3.60 12.83
C ASP A 393 -3.13 -2.53 12.04
N LEU A 394 -4.20 -2.90 11.32
CA LEU A 394 -5.08 -1.97 10.58
C LEU A 394 -5.57 -0.84 11.49
N ARG A 395 -6.09 -1.20 12.64
CA ARG A 395 -6.61 -0.22 13.60
C ARG A 395 -5.51 0.69 14.13
N ASN A 396 -4.37 0.13 14.52
CA ASN A 396 -3.26 0.87 15.11
C ASN A 396 -2.63 1.84 14.10
N VAL A 397 -2.42 1.37 12.87
CA VAL A 397 -1.83 2.17 11.79
C VAL A 397 -2.77 3.31 11.37
N ASN A 398 -4.07 3.05 11.25
CA ASN A 398 -5.04 4.11 10.94
C ASN A 398 -5.06 5.20 12.02
N ILE A 399 -5.10 4.81 13.29
CA ILE A 399 -5.05 5.78 14.40
C ILE A 399 -3.73 6.56 14.39
N ALA A 400 -2.60 5.89 14.21
CA ALA A 400 -1.28 6.52 14.19
C ALA A 400 -1.13 7.50 13.02
N SER A 401 -1.57 7.12 11.80
CA SER A 401 -1.48 7.97 10.61
C SER A 401 -2.37 9.21 10.73
N ILE A 402 -3.62 9.03 11.15
CA ILE A 402 -4.56 10.15 11.37
C ILE A 402 -4.01 11.10 12.43
N ALA A 403 -3.53 10.58 13.56
CA ALA A 403 -2.97 11.40 14.63
C ALA A 403 -1.72 12.16 14.19
N ALA A 404 -0.80 11.51 13.48
CA ALA A 404 0.42 12.13 12.99
C ALA A 404 0.11 13.27 11.99
N ILE A 405 -0.75 12.99 11.00
CA ILE A 405 -1.15 14.00 10.00
C ILE A 405 -1.92 15.14 10.65
N PHE A 406 -2.82 14.84 11.59
CA PHE A 406 -3.52 15.87 12.36
C PHE A 406 -2.55 16.83 13.05
N VAL A 407 -1.56 16.30 13.76
CA VAL A 407 -0.54 17.11 14.47
C VAL A 407 0.30 17.93 13.48
N ILE A 408 0.71 17.35 12.37
CA ILE A 408 1.50 18.07 11.36
C ILE A 408 0.70 19.21 10.75
N ILE A 409 -0.54 18.99 10.34
CA ILE A 409 -1.43 20.03 9.79
C ILE A 409 -1.65 21.13 10.82
N LEU A 410 -1.84 20.79 12.11
CA LEU A 410 -1.98 21.73 13.22
C LEU A 410 -0.76 22.65 13.32
N ILE A 411 0.44 22.10 13.23
CA ILE A 411 1.70 22.84 13.30
C ILE A 411 1.90 23.73 12.05
N VAL A 412 1.64 23.18 10.86
CA VAL A 412 1.87 23.86 9.56
C VAL A 412 0.93 25.07 9.43
N PHE A 413 -0.36 24.89 9.69
CA PHE A 413 -1.37 25.95 9.55
C PHE A 413 -1.59 26.78 10.82
N LYS A 414 -1.06 26.34 11.96
CA LYS A 414 -1.29 26.97 13.27
C LYS A 414 -2.78 27.17 13.53
N SER A 415 -3.58 26.16 13.27
CA SER A 415 -5.04 26.17 13.34
C SER A 415 -5.54 24.85 13.93
N ILE A 416 -6.51 24.90 14.82
CA ILE A 416 -7.12 23.70 15.42
C ILE A 416 -8.24 23.13 14.52
N SER A 417 -8.96 23.98 13.80
CA SER A 417 -10.11 23.54 12.98
C SER A 417 -9.69 22.97 11.62
N LEU A 418 -8.62 23.49 11.01
CA LEU A 418 -8.17 23.03 9.69
C LEU A 418 -7.77 21.54 9.67
N PRO A 419 -7.03 21.00 10.64
CA PRO A 419 -6.75 19.57 10.70
C PRO A 419 -8.03 18.71 10.68
N VAL A 420 -9.03 19.09 11.47
CA VAL A 420 -10.31 18.37 11.53
C VAL A 420 -10.99 18.34 10.16
N ILE A 421 -11.06 19.50 9.49
CA ILE A 421 -11.72 19.63 8.18
C ILE A 421 -10.95 18.83 7.11
N LEU A 422 -9.62 18.97 7.05
CA LEU A 422 -8.81 18.31 6.03
C LEU A 422 -8.86 16.79 6.20
N VAL A 423 -8.64 16.30 7.42
CA VAL A 423 -8.68 14.87 7.71
C VAL A 423 -10.07 14.31 7.40
N ALA A 424 -11.16 14.99 7.79
CA ALA A 424 -12.52 14.53 7.50
C ALA A 424 -12.80 14.39 5.99
N VAL A 425 -12.32 15.32 5.15
CA VAL A 425 -12.48 15.25 3.69
C VAL A 425 -11.70 14.10 3.08
N ILE A 426 -10.47 13.86 3.58
CA ILE A 426 -9.61 12.81 3.05
C ILE A 426 -10.08 11.43 3.53
N GLU A 427 -10.44 11.28 4.79
CA GLU A 427 -11.02 10.03 5.33
C GLU A 427 -12.31 9.66 4.62
N PHE A 428 -13.16 10.64 4.29
CA PHE A 428 -14.33 10.39 3.45
C PHE A 428 -13.93 9.83 2.08
N ALA A 429 -12.91 10.40 1.44
CA ALA A 429 -12.42 9.90 0.14
C ALA A 429 -11.88 8.46 0.26
N ILE A 430 -11.18 8.14 1.36
CA ILE A 430 -10.69 6.78 1.66
C ILE A 430 -11.88 5.83 1.87
N CYS A 431 -12.88 6.21 2.69
CA CYS A 431 -14.07 5.40 2.91
C CYS A 431 -14.83 5.12 1.61
N VAL A 432 -15.01 6.13 0.74
CA VAL A 432 -15.63 5.94 -0.58
C VAL A 432 -14.82 4.95 -1.43
N ASN A 433 -13.49 5.09 -1.44
CA ASN A 433 -12.62 4.20 -2.19
C ASN A 433 -12.71 2.75 -1.69
N MET A 434 -12.67 2.56 -0.38
CA MET A 434 -12.74 1.24 0.25
C MET A 434 -14.14 0.61 0.20
N ALA A 435 -15.19 1.41 0.06
CA ALA A 435 -16.56 0.93 -0.07
C ALA A 435 -16.89 0.33 -1.46
N VAL A 436 -16.20 0.77 -2.51
CA VAL A 436 -16.47 0.29 -3.90
C VAL A 436 -16.40 -1.23 -4.02
N PRO A 437 -15.41 -1.95 -3.47
CA PRO A 437 -15.35 -3.42 -3.53
C PRO A 437 -16.59 -4.09 -2.96
N TYR A 438 -17.12 -3.62 -1.84
CA TYR A 438 -18.38 -4.13 -1.27
C TYR A 438 -19.53 -4.05 -2.27
N TYR A 439 -19.74 -2.88 -2.89
CA TYR A 439 -20.83 -2.68 -3.85
C TYR A 439 -20.63 -3.38 -5.19
N THR A 440 -19.39 -3.76 -5.52
CA THR A 440 -19.06 -4.50 -6.75
C THR A 440 -18.90 -6.01 -6.52
N GLY A 441 -19.03 -6.49 -5.28
CA GLY A 441 -18.87 -7.90 -4.94
C GLY A 441 -17.45 -8.42 -5.09
N LEU A 442 -16.45 -7.52 -4.95
CA LEU A 442 -15.03 -7.87 -5.01
C LEU A 442 -14.45 -7.98 -3.60
N SER A 443 -13.63 -8.99 -3.37
CA SER A 443 -12.83 -9.11 -2.14
C SER A 443 -11.43 -8.52 -2.35
N LEU A 444 -10.85 -7.93 -1.31
CA LEU A 444 -9.53 -7.32 -1.34
C LEU A 444 -8.46 -8.18 -0.67
N PRO A 445 -7.23 -8.24 -1.20
CA PRO A 445 -6.12 -8.81 -0.46
C PRO A 445 -5.81 -7.97 0.77
N PHE A 446 -5.53 -8.61 1.91
CA PHE A 446 -5.30 -7.95 3.19
C PHE A 446 -4.23 -6.84 3.14
N VAL A 447 -3.16 -7.04 2.37
CA VAL A 447 -2.09 -6.05 2.21
C VAL A 447 -2.63 -4.77 1.57
N ALA A 448 -3.55 -4.88 0.61
CA ALA A 448 -4.12 -3.71 -0.06
C ALA A 448 -4.95 -2.86 0.89
N SER A 449 -5.74 -3.47 1.77
CA SER A 449 -6.56 -2.73 2.74
C SER A 449 -5.73 -1.98 3.78
N ILE A 450 -4.60 -2.55 4.22
CA ILE A 450 -3.70 -1.91 5.18
C ILE A 450 -3.00 -0.71 4.54
N VAL A 451 -2.44 -0.95 3.36
CA VAL A 451 -1.55 0.00 2.69
C VAL A 451 -2.32 1.20 2.15
N ILE A 452 -3.58 0.99 1.70
CA ILE A 452 -4.33 2.06 1.03
C ILE A 452 -4.69 3.21 1.98
N GLY A 453 -5.11 2.93 3.21
CA GLY A 453 -5.48 3.95 4.19
C GLY A 453 -4.36 4.95 4.40
N THR A 454 -3.16 4.47 4.68
CA THR A 454 -1.98 5.30 4.96
C THR A 454 -1.41 5.96 3.71
N ILE A 455 -1.29 5.22 2.61
CA ILE A 455 -0.73 5.76 1.36
C ILE A 455 -1.66 6.80 0.75
N GLN A 456 -2.96 6.51 0.66
CA GLN A 456 -3.92 7.47 0.13
C GLN A 456 -3.97 8.71 1.02
N LEU A 457 -4.01 8.55 2.35
CA LEU A 457 -3.99 9.66 3.29
C LEU A 457 -2.73 10.52 3.11
N GLY A 458 -1.54 9.89 3.07
CA GLY A 458 -0.26 10.58 2.90
C GLY A 458 -0.09 11.25 1.54
N ALA A 459 -0.49 10.59 0.45
CA ALA A 459 -0.27 11.07 -0.91
C ALA A 459 -1.32 12.10 -1.38
N THR A 460 -2.50 12.15 -0.78
CA THR A 460 -3.58 13.04 -1.26
C THR A 460 -3.87 14.22 -0.33
N VAL A 461 -3.32 14.20 0.89
CA VAL A 461 -3.39 15.36 1.80
C VAL A 461 -2.74 16.61 1.19
N ASP A 462 -1.78 16.43 0.31
CA ASP A 462 -1.04 17.49 -0.37
C ASP A 462 -1.95 18.39 -1.21
N TYR A 463 -2.96 17.82 -1.85
CA TYR A 463 -3.98 18.57 -2.61
C TYR A 463 -4.79 19.50 -1.69
N ALA A 464 -5.17 19.00 -0.53
CA ALA A 464 -5.89 19.78 0.47
C ALA A 464 -5.01 20.87 1.11
N ILE A 465 -3.72 20.56 1.39
CA ILE A 465 -2.74 21.51 1.92
C ILE A 465 -2.51 22.66 0.94
N LEU A 466 -2.38 22.37 -0.35
CA LEU A 466 -2.17 23.38 -1.40
C LEU A 466 -3.32 24.40 -1.42
N MET A 467 -4.56 23.92 -1.53
CA MET A 467 -5.75 24.78 -1.57
C MET A 467 -5.92 25.57 -0.24
N THR A 468 -5.69 24.91 0.89
CA THR A 468 -5.79 25.54 2.22
C THR A 468 -4.77 26.64 2.41
N SER A 469 -3.52 26.41 1.97
CA SER A 469 -2.45 27.41 2.07
C SER A 469 -2.79 28.69 1.29
N ARG A 470 -3.36 28.53 0.08
CA ARG A 470 -3.81 29.66 -0.75
C ARG A 470 -5.00 30.37 -0.14
N TYR A 471 -6.01 29.64 0.35
CA TYR A 471 -7.14 30.21 1.07
C TYR A 471 -6.69 31.01 2.29
N GLN A 472 -5.83 30.45 3.14
CA GLN A 472 -5.31 31.13 4.33
C GLN A 472 -4.56 32.42 3.94
N LYS A 473 -3.72 32.38 2.89
CA LYS A 473 -3.00 33.55 2.39
C LYS A 473 -3.94 34.67 1.94
N GLU A 474 -4.98 34.34 1.16
CA GLU A 474 -5.93 35.34 0.66
C GLU A 474 -6.81 35.94 1.79
N ARG A 475 -7.17 35.12 2.79
CA ARG A 475 -7.88 35.63 3.98
C ARG A 475 -7.00 36.56 4.81
N ILE A 476 -5.71 36.25 5.03
CA ILE A 476 -4.75 37.11 5.73
C ILE A 476 -4.54 38.44 4.97
N ASN A 477 -4.58 38.40 3.62
CA ASN A 477 -4.53 39.58 2.77
C ASN A 477 -5.81 40.47 2.83
N GLY A 478 -6.79 40.11 3.66
CA GLY A 478 -8.00 40.89 3.87
C GLY A 478 -9.12 40.62 2.86
N LYS A 479 -9.00 39.60 2.01
CA LYS A 479 -10.06 39.25 1.06
C LYS A 479 -11.30 38.70 1.78
N LYS A 480 -12.50 39.04 1.25
CA LYS A 480 -13.78 38.48 1.75
C LYS A 480 -13.82 36.97 1.54
N LYS A 481 -14.56 36.27 2.40
CA LYS A 481 -14.69 34.81 2.41
C LYS A 481 -14.86 34.18 1.02
N MET A 482 -15.90 34.57 0.30
CA MET A 482 -16.21 34.03 -1.02
C MET A 482 -15.09 34.30 -2.05
N GLU A 483 -14.51 35.50 -2.01
CA GLU A 483 -13.42 35.90 -2.92
C GLU A 483 -12.15 35.11 -2.63
N ALA A 484 -11.76 34.99 -1.36
CA ALA A 484 -10.59 34.23 -0.93
C ALA A 484 -10.70 32.74 -1.32
N ILE A 485 -11.86 32.12 -1.12
CA ILE A 485 -12.11 30.73 -1.49
C ILE A 485 -12.06 30.56 -3.00
N ARG A 486 -12.69 31.47 -3.77
CA ARG A 486 -12.68 31.40 -5.24
C ARG A 486 -11.26 31.52 -5.79
N ILE A 487 -10.47 32.50 -5.34
CA ILE A 487 -9.08 32.67 -5.78
C ILE A 487 -8.25 31.43 -5.44
N ALA A 488 -8.37 30.92 -4.21
CA ALA A 488 -7.66 29.74 -3.77
C ALA A 488 -8.03 28.52 -4.64
N HIS A 489 -9.30 28.34 -4.95
CA HIS A 489 -9.82 27.27 -5.77
C HIS A 489 -9.34 27.36 -7.23
N GLU A 490 -9.53 28.52 -7.88
CA GLU A 490 -9.09 28.76 -9.26
C GLU A 490 -7.60 28.49 -9.45
N THR A 491 -6.77 29.05 -8.56
CA THR A 491 -5.32 28.92 -8.66
C THR A 491 -4.78 27.55 -8.28
N SER A 492 -5.50 26.74 -7.49
CA SER A 492 -5.06 25.40 -7.07
C SER A 492 -5.56 24.29 -7.98
N MET A 493 -6.71 24.46 -8.60
CA MET A 493 -7.47 23.40 -9.27
C MET A 493 -6.67 22.74 -10.40
N GLN A 494 -5.96 23.53 -11.21
CA GLN A 494 -5.14 23.00 -12.28
C GLN A 494 -4.02 22.09 -11.76
N SER A 495 -3.30 22.54 -10.73
CA SER A 495 -2.23 21.74 -10.10
C SER A 495 -2.79 20.44 -9.49
N ILE A 496 -3.93 20.52 -8.79
CA ILE A 496 -4.57 19.36 -8.15
C ILE A 496 -5.01 18.34 -9.19
N ILE A 497 -5.62 18.77 -10.30
CA ILE A 497 -6.04 17.87 -11.38
C ILE A 497 -4.82 17.23 -12.05
N THR A 498 -3.78 18.01 -12.36
CA THR A 498 -2.55 17.48 -12.96
C THR A 498 -1.91 16.42 -12.07
N SER A 499 -1.77 16.69 -10.78
CA SER A 499 -1.23 15.76 -9.79
C SER A 499 -2.07 14.48 -9.69
N GLY A 500 -3.38 14.63 -9.52
CA GLY A 500 -4.29 13.49 -9.43
C GLY A 500 -4.28 12.62 -10.70
N LEU A 501 -4.27 13.23 -11.88
CA LEU A 501 -4.16 12.51 -13.16
C LEU A 501 -2.80 11.82 -13.33
N SER A 502 -1.73 12.46 -12.89
CA SER A 502 -0.39 11.86 -12.96
C SER A 502 -0.26 10.65 -12.04
N PHE A 503 -0.80 10.74 -10.82
CA PHE A 503 -0.83 9.61 -9.88
C PHE A 503 -1.73 8.48 -10.37
N PHE A 504 -2.90 8.82 -10.92
CA PHE A 504 -3.78 7.85 -11.61
C PHE A 504 -3.04 7.15 -12.75
N ALA A 505 -2.37 7.89 -13.62
CA ALA A 505 -1.65 7.34 -14.77
C ALA A 505 -0.49 6.42 -14.36
N ALA A 506 0.26 6.79 -13.32
CA ALA A 506 1.35 5.97 -12.79
C ALA A 506 0.88 4.61 -12.27
N THR A 507 -0.36 4.52 -11.79
CA THR A 507 -0.88 3.32 -11.11
C THR A 507 -1.84 2.49 -11.96
N ILE A 508 -2.70 3.09 -12.79
CA ILE A 508 -3.74 2.37 -13.53
C ILE A 508 -3.19 1.37 -14.54
N GLY A 509 -2.10 1.71 -15.22
CA GLY A 509 -1.49 0.82 -16.21
C GLY A 509 -0.99 -0.48 -15.60
N ILE A 510 -0.47 -0.41 -14.39
CA ILE A 510 0.01 -1.56 -13.64
C ILE A 510 -1.17 -2.36 -13.09
N ALA A 511 -2.22 -1.68 -12.60
CA ALA A 511 -3.45 -2.32 -12.18
C ALA A 511 -4.03 -3.25 -13.26
N ILE A 512 -3.93 -2.85 -14.52
CA ILE A 512 -4.43 -3.64 -15.67
C ILE A 512 -3.44 -4.72 -16.10
N TYR A 513 -2.14 -4.44 -16.03
CA TYR A 513 -1.11 -5.33 -16.57
C TYR A 513 -0.67 -6.42 -15.58
N SER A 514 -0.63 -6.14 -14.27
CA SER A 514 -0.08 -7.06 -13.28
C SER A 514 -0.86 -8.37 -13.22
N ASN A 515 -0.12 -9.47 -13.30
CA ASN A 515 -0.66 -10.81 -13.06
C ASN A 515 -0.69 -11.19 -11.57
N ILE A 516 -0.15 -10.34 -10.70
CA ILE A 516 -0.18 -10.54 -9.26
C ILE A 516 -1.35 -9.72 -8.70
N ASP A 517 -2.41 -10.41 -8.26
CA ASP A 517 -3.64 -9.75 -7.81
C ASP A 517 -3.40 -8.75 -6.67
N MET A 518 -2.46 -9.04 -5.77
CA MET A 518 -2.08 -8.13 -4.69
C MET A 518 -1.54 -6.80 -5.22
N ILE A 519 -0.68 -6.80 -6.24
CA ILE A 519 -0.13 -5.57 -6.86
C ILE A 519 -1.22 -4.87 -7.66
N SER A 520 -1.99 -5.63 -8.47
CA SER A 520 -3.12 -5.13 -9.24
C SER A 520 -4.16 -4.45 -8.35
N ALA A 521 -4.54 -5.08 -7.23
CA ALA A 521 -5.51 -4.55 -6.28
C ALA A 521 -5.01 -3.26 -5.62
N ILE A 522 -3.76 -3.23 -5.14
CA ILE A 522 -3.15 -2.01 -4.56
C ILE A 522 -3.15 -0.87 -5.59
N CYS A 523 -2.67 -1.15 -6.81
CA CYS A 523 -2.61 -0.13 -7.86
C CYS A 523 -3.99 0.33 -8.31
N THR A 524 -5.00 -0.56 -8.36
CA THR A 524 -6.40 -0.22 -8.64
C THR A 524 -6.98 0.71 -7.58
N LEU A 525 -6.77 0.37 -6.31
CA LEU A 525 -7.23 1.18 -5.19
C LEU A 525 -6.55 2.56 -5.18
N LEU A 526 -5.25 2.62 -5.47
CA LEU A 526 -4.51 3.87 -5.55
C LEU A 526 -4.92 4.74 -6.72
N ALA A 527 -5.10 4.16 -7.92
CA ALA A 527 -5.59 4.87 -9.10
C ALA A 527 -6.98 5.46 -8.83
N ARG A 528 -7.91 4.64 -8.36
CA ARG A 528 -9.26 5.07 -8.01
C ARG A 528 -9.24 6.09 -6.86
N GLY A 529 -8.42 5.86 -5.83
CA GLY A 529 -8.23 6.75 -4.70
C GLY A 529 -7.73 8.14 -5.11
N ALA A 530 -6.80 8.22 -6.08
CA ALA A 530 -6.32 9.49 -6.63
C ALA A 530 -7.46 10.31 -7.25
N VAL A 531 -8.30 9.67 -8.06
CA VAL A 531 -9.47 10.33 -8.69
C VAL A 531 -10.48 10.77 -7.63
N ILE A 532 -10.86 9.87 -6.71
CA ILE A 532 -11.85 10.16 -5.66
C ILE A 532 -11.36 11.30 -4.77
N SER A 533 -10.09 11.27 -4.34
CA SER A 533 -9.50 12.33 -3.49
C SER A 533 -9.41 13.66 -4.22
N THR A 534 -9.04 13.66 -5.50
CA THR A 534 -9.02 14.86 -6.35
C THR A 534 -10.41 15.47 -6.41
N VAL A 535 -11.44 14.68 -6.69
CA VAL A 535 -12.85 15.13 -6.73
C VAL A 535 -13.29 15.64 -5.35
N ALA A 536 -12.99 14.89 -4.28
CA ALA A 536 -13.34 15.30 -2.93
C ALA A 536 -12.72 16.66 -2.55
N VAL A 537 -11.44 16.87 -2.83
CA VAL A 537 -10.75 18.13 -2.55
C VAL A 537 -11.30 19.27 -3.41
N ILE A 538 -11.55 19.06 -4.70
CA ILE A 538 -12.07 20.10 -5.59
C ILE A 538 -13.50 20.52 -5.21
N PHE A 539 -14.36 19.59 -4.85
CA PHE A 539 -15.78 19.90 -4.60
C PHE A 539 -16.07 20.14 -3.12
N ILE A 540 -15.63 19.25 -2.23
CA ILE A 540 -16.06 19.27 -0.81
C ILE A 540 -15.25 20.29 0.00
N LEU A 541 -13.95 20.41 -0.21
CA LEU A 541 -13.10 21.27 0.60
C LEU A 541 -13.48 22.76 0.52
N PRO A 542 -13.75 23.37 -0.67
CA PRO A 542 -14.25 24.75 -0.75
C PRO A 542 -15.59 24.93 -0.05
N ALA A 543 -16.48 23.93 -0.12
CA ALA A 543 -17.76 23.96 0.55
C ALA A 543 -17.61 23.92 2.08
N MET A 544 -16.67 23.13 2.60
CA MET A 544 -16.31 23.11 4.02
C MET A 544 -15.75 24.48 4.47
N PHE A 545 -14.86 25.10 3.68
CA PHE A 545 -14.38 26.45 3.97
C PHE A 545 -15.51 27.48 3.99
N MET A 546 -16.49 27.37 3.09
CA MET A 546 -17.65 28.25 3.07
C MET A 546 -18.50 28.15 4.34
N ILE A 547 -18.66 26.96 4.92
CA ILE A 547 -19.46 26.77 6.13
C ILE A 547 -18.67 27.17 7.38
N PHE A 548 -17.44 26.70 7.47
CA PHE A 548 -16.63 26.79 8.67
C PHE A 548 -15.67 28.00 8.70
N ASP A 549 -15.76 28.97 7.76
CA ASP A 549 -14.85 30.13 7.67
C ASP A 549 -14.73 30.88 9.00
N LYS A 550 -15.85 31.16 9.68
CA LYS A 550 -15.82 31.84 11.00
C LYS A 550 -15.05 31.04 12.05
N LEU A 551 -15.25 29.72 12.09
CA LEU A 551 -14.54 28.83 13.00
C LEU A 551 -13.05 28.79 12.66
N ILE A 552 -12.71 28.71 11.37
CA ILE A 552 -11.32 28.70 10.88
C ILE A 552 -10.63 30.01 11.26
N CYS A 553 -11.24 31.16 11.01
CA CYS A 553 -10.68 32.47 11.38
C CYS A 553 -10.43 32.58 12.89
N LYS A 554 -11.40 32.13 13.71
CA LYS A 554 -11.30 32.19 15.18
C LYS A 554 -10.21 31.28 15.75
N THR A 555 -9.98 30.12 15.14
CA THR A 555 -9.04 29.09 15.66
C THR A 555 -7.67 29.12 14.99
N THR A 556 -7.43 30.01 14.03
CA THR A 556 -6.18 30.14 13.29
C THR A 556 -5.39 31.36 13.75
N LEU A 557 -4.12 31.14 14.13
CA LEU A 557 -3.22 32.25 14.49
C LEU A 557 -3.08 33.23 13.31
N LYS A 558 -3.15 34.54 13.60
CA LYS A 558 -3.11 35.65 12.64
C LYS A 558 -4.39 35.87 11.81
N MET A 559 -5.47 35.15 12.06
CA MET A 559 -6.75 35.35 11.36
C MET A 559 -7.89 35.80 12.28
N GLY A 560 -7.70 35.80 13.59
CA GLY A 560 -8.75 36.13 14.59
C GLY A 560 -9.31 37.54 14.54
N HIS A 561 -8.71 38.44 13.75
CA HIS A 561 -9.20 39.81 13.51
C HIS A 561 -10.04 39.96 12.22
N LEU A 562 -10.29 38.85 11.50
CA LEU A 562 -10.95 38.85 10.21
C LEU A 562 -12.43 38.39 10.28
N GLU A 563 -13.07 38.55 11.44
CA GLU A 563 -14.48 38.21 11.65
C GLU A 563 -15.45 38.99 10.77
#